data_9f093c08b5fa781631d23cc789f2e943
#
_entry.id   9f093c08b5fa781631d23cc789f2e943
#
_cell.length_a   1.000
_cell.length_b   1.000
_cell.length_c   1.000
_cell.angle_alpha   90.00
_cell.angle_beta   90.00
_cell.angle_gamma   90.00
#
_symmetry.space_group_name_H-M   'P 1'
#
loop_
_entity.id
_entity.type
_entity.pdbx_description
1 polymer ?
#
loop_
_entity_poly.entity_id
_entity_poly.type
_entity_poly.pdbx_seq_one_letter_code
_entity_poly.pdbx_strand_id
1 'polypeptide(L)'
;DHAVLAEESGWTRRGDDRPTWIVDPLDGTTNFVHGIPQFAVSIGVAVGDRVEHGVIVDPVKRDVFRAGRGVGATWNGRPCSVTSRPGLAGALVATGFPFKAHELLDPYLAIFRDVFLACKAIRRPGAAALDLAYTACGLFDGFFEFRLSPWDLAAGALLVTEAGGVTSDMDGGGDFFATGDMVCGTPGVHADLLDIVQRHRDRWHSE
;
A
#
# COMPACT_ATOMS: atom_id res chain seq x y z
N ASP A 1 19.29 11.60 17.89
CA ASP A 1 18.58 12.33 16.82
C ASP A 1 18.32 11.37 15.66
N HIS A 2 17.06 11.20 15.27
CA HIS A 2 16.63 10.36 14.14
C HIS A 2 16.40 11.23 12.88
N ALA A 3 16.45 10.63 11.70
CA ALA A 3 16.01 11.26 10.46
C ALA A 3 14.47 11.21 10.36
N VAL A 4 13.91 12.15 9.60
CA VAL A 4 12.47 12.17 9.28
C VAL A 4 12.30 12.44 7.79
N LEU A 5 11.49 11.63 7.13
CA LEU A 5 10.93 11.84 5.81
C LEU A 5 9.42 11.96 5.96
N ALA A 6 8.86 13.13 5.68
CA ALA A 6 7.42 13.34 5.79
C ALA A 6 6.87 14.06 4.55
N GLU A 7 5.59 13.84 4.25
CA GLU A 7 4.92 14.43 3.09
C GLU A 7 5.08 15.96 3.06
N GLU A 8 4.76 16.64 4.16
CA GLU A 8 4.71 18.11 4.22
C GLU A 8 6.11 18.77 4.29
N SER A 9 7.10 18.08 4.88
CA SER A 9 8.43 18.68 5.14
C SER A 9 9.55 18.07 4.29
N GLY A 10 9.31 16.95 3.59
CA GLY A 10 10.34 16.19 2.92
C GLY A 10 11.38 15.63 3.91
N TRP A 11 12.63 15.55 3.46
CA TRP A 11 13.73 15.08 4.31
C TRP A 11 14.21 16.17 5.26
N THR A 12 14.24 15.87 6.56
CA THR A 12 14.91 16.73 7.56
C THR A 12 16.41 16.48 7.60
N ARG A 13 16.85 15.24 7.26
CA ARG A 13 18.26 14.84 7.22
C ARG A 13 18.38 13.59 6.34
N ARG A 14 19.46 13.48 5.55
CA ARG A 14 19.79 12.29 4.74
C ARG A 14 21.11 11.69 5.18
N GLY A 15 21.23 10.37 5.03
CA GLY A 15 22.53 9.72 4.86
C GLY A 15 23.30 9.36 6.13
N ASP A 16 22.67 8.64 7.06
CA ASP A 16 23.40 7.88 8.06
C ASP A 16 22.61 6.61 8.46
N ASP A 17 23.23 5.68 9.19
CA ASP A 17 22.62 4.41 9.62
C ASP A 17 21.57 4.56 10.74
N ARG A 18 21.09 5.77 10.98
CA ARG A 18 20.09 6.03 12.04
C ARG A 18 18.70 5.67 11.59
N PRO A 19 17.81 5.34 12.55
CA PRO A 19 16.42 5.14 12.25
C PRO A 19 15.80 6.36 11.56
N THR A 20 15.09 6.12 10.46
CA THR A 20 14.36 7.13 9.69
C THR A 20 12.86 6.94 9.92
N TRP A 21 12.21 7.98 10.41
CA TRP A 21 10.75 8.04 10.50
C TRP A 21 10.19 8.47 9.15
N ILE A 22 9.30 7.64 8.60
CA ILE A 22 8.63 7.90 7.32
C ILE A 22 7.16 8.16 7.67
N VAL A 23 6.71 9.41 7.48
CA VAL A 23 5.44 9.88 8.07
C VAL A 23 4.54 10.49 7.01
N ASP A 24 3.32 9.99 6.92
CA ASP A 24 2.20 10.69 6.35
C ASP A 24 1.28 11.16 7.49
N PRO A 25 1.21 12.47 7.76
CA PRO A 25 0.37 12.98 8.82
C PRO A 25 -1.12 12.94 8.48
N LEU A 26 -1.47 12.84 7.19
CA LEU A 26 -2.86 12.84 6.73
C LEU A 26 -3.01 12.16 5.36
N ASP A 27 -2.86 10.83 5.31
CA ASP A 27 -3.24 10.04 4.13
C ASP A 27 -4.74 10.15 3.86
N GLY A 28 -5.11 10.44 2.60
CA GLY A 28 -6.49 10.70 2.22
C GLY A 28 -6.91 12.17 2.41
N THR A 29 -6.01 13.13 2.18
CA THR A 29 -6.24 14.57 2.29
C THR A 29 -7.50 15.03 1.56
N THR A 30 -7.75 14.56 0.34
CA THR A 30 -8.98 14.88 -0.41
C THR A 30 -10.23 14.44 0.34
N ASN A 31 -10.24 13.24 0.91
CA ASN A 31 -11.34 12.73 1.72
C ASN A 31 -11.57 13.62 2.94
N PHE A 32 -10.48 13.96 3.65
CA PHE A 32 -10.55 14.82 4.83
C PHE A 32 -11.17 16.19 4.53
N VAL A 33 -10.69 16.86 3.47
CA VAL A 33 -11.20 18.18 3.05
C VAL A 33 -12.67 18.14 2.69
N HIS A 34 -13.15 17.03 2.10
CA HIS A 34 -14.56 16.85 1.74
C HIS A 34 -15.42 16.24 2.84
N GLY A 35 -14.89 16.03 4.04
CA GLY A 35 -15.63 15.45 5.16
C GLY A 35 -15.95 13.95 5.00
N ILE A 36 -15.25 13.26 4.10
CA ILE A 36 -15.40 11.80 3.92
C ILE A 36 -14.57 11.10 5.01
N PRO A 37 -15.16 10.24 5.86
CA PRO A 37 -14.50 9.65 7.02
C PRO A 37 -13.60 8.46 6.65
N GLN A 38 -12.66 8.68 5.72
CA GLN A 38 -11.71 7.69 5.20
C GLN A 38 -10.35 8.36 5.00
N PHE A 39 -9.57 8.47 6.07
CA PHE A 39 -8.23 9.05 6.12
C PHE A 39 -7.46 8.50 7.31
N ALA A 40 -6.14 8.58 7.29
CA ALA A 40 -5.29 8.00 8.32
C ALA A 40 -4.05 8.84 8.61
N VAL A 41 -3.39 8.51 9.73
CA VAL A 41 -1.98 8.82 9.99
C VAL A 41 -1.17 7.55 9.74
N SER A 42 -0.12 7.63 8.92
CA SER A 42 0.78 6.52 8.61
C SER A 42 2.20 6.84 9.08
N ILE A 43 2.81 5.94 9.85
CA ILE A 43 4.16 6.09 10.40
C ILE A 43 4.92 4.78 10.20
N GLY A 44 5.98 4.83 9.39
CA GLY A 44 6.97 3.79 9.29
C GLY A 44 8.28 4.18 9.98
N VAL A 45 9.03 3.22 10.49
CA VAL A 45 10.40 3.42 10.97
C VAL A 45 11.31 2.46 10.22
N ALA A 46 12.26 3.02 9.46
CA ALA A 46 13.25 2.26 8.71
C ALA A 46 14.64 2.37 9.33
N VAL A 47 15.43 1.31 9.19
CA VAL A 47 16.87 1.27 9.50
C VAL A 47 17.60 0.80 8.23
N GLY A 48 18.44 1.67 7.68
CA GLY A 48 18.92 1.50 6.31
C GLY A 48 17.76 1.48 5.32
N ASP A 49 17.74 0.49 4.43
CA ASP A 49 16.71 0.35 3.39
C ASP A 49 15.50 -0.51 3.86
N ARG A 50 15.42 -0.86 5.15
CA ARG A 50 14.41 -1.77 5.66
C ARG A 50 13.47 -1.11 6.66
N VAL A 51 12.16 -1.19 6.41
CA VAL A 51 11.16 -0.79 7.40
C VAL A 51 11.08 -1.87 8.49
N GLU A 52 11.34 -1.47 9.74
CA GLU A 52 11.35 -2.34 10.92
C GLU A 52 10.06 -2.25 11.73
N HIS A 53 9.40 -1.07 11.74
CA HIS A 53 8.15 -0.87 12.44
C HIS A 53 7.17 -0.06 11.59
N GLY A 54 5.88 -0.33 11.74
CA GLY A 54 4.82 0.40 11.07
C GLY A 54 3.60 0.57 11.96
N VAL A 55 2.99 1.74 11.90
CA VAL A 55 1.72 2.05 12.56
C VAL A 55 0.84 2.85 11.61
N ILE A 56 -0.42 2.45 11.46
CA ILE A 56 -1.45 3.20 10.76
C ILE A 56 -2.61 3.42 11.72
N VAL A 57 -3.12 4.63 11.81
CA VAL A 57 -4.23 5.01 12.69
C VAL A 57 -5.36 5.59 11.86
N ASP A 58 -6.54 4.97 11.91
CA ASP A 58 -7.81 5.56 11.47
C ASP A 58 -8.42 6.32 12.66
N PRO A 59 -8.37 7.65 12.68
CA PRO A 59 -8.85 8.40 13.85
C PRO A 59 -10.37 8.43 13.95
N VAL A 60 -11.08 8.17 12.84
CA VAL A 60 -12.55 8.17 12.80
C VAL A 60 -13.11 6.90 13.42
N LYS A 61 -12.58 5.75 12.99
CA LYS A 61 -12.98 4.44 13.54
C LYS A 61 -12.26 4.10 14.85
N ARG A 62 -11.22 4.88 15.20
CA ARG A 62 -10.30 4.62 16.32
C ARG A 62 -9.58 3.28 16.18
N ASP A 63 -9.29 2.91 14.95
CA ASP A 63 -8.56 1.71 14.63
C ASP A 63 -7.05 1.99 14.61
N VAL A 64 -6.28 1.06 15.16
CA VAL A 64 -4.82 1.12 15.20
C VAL A 64 -4.27 -0.19 14.64
N PHE A 65 -3.56 -0.07 13.52
CA PHE A 65 -2.87 -1.18 12.85
C PHE A 65 -1.37 -1.05 13.15
N ARG A 66 -0.72 -2.15 13.56
CA ARG A 66 0.71 -2.15 13.91
C ARG A 66 1.39 -3.39 13.36
N ALA A 67 2.62 -3.21 12.91
CA ALA A 67 3.51 -4.32 12.58
C ALA A 67 4.93 -4.03 13.08
N GLY A 68 5.64 -5.10 13.40
CA GLY A 68 7.09 -5.09 13.62
C GLY A 68 7.69 -6.25 12.84
N ARG A 69 8.84 -6.02 12.23
CA ARG A 69 9.49 -7.04 11.40
C ARG A 69 9.81 -8.30 12.22
N GLY A 70 9.31 -9.44 11.75
CA GLY A 70 9.42 -10.73 12.44
C GLY A 70 8.56 -10.86 13.70
N VAL A 71 7.66 -9.90 13.97
CA VAL A 71 6.78 -9.89 15.15
C VAL A 71 5.33 -10.18 14.77
N GLY A 72 4.96 -9.91 13.51
CA GLY A 72 3.60 -10.04 13.00
C GLY A 72 2.85 -8.71 12.98
N ALA A 73 1.60 -8.77 12.51
CA ALA A 73 0.68 -7.65 12.40
C ALA A 73 -0.48 -7.75 13.38
N THR A 74 -0.98 -6.60 13.84
CA THR A 74 -2.12 -6.51 14.76
C THR A 74 -3.08 -5.41 14.36
N TRP A 75 -4.38 -5.62 14.61
CA TRP A 75 -5.44 -4.63 14.55
C TRP A 75 -6.05 -4.47 15.94
N ASN A 76 -5.94 -3.29 16.53
CA ASN A 76 -6.37 -2.98 17.91
C ASN A 76 -5.79 -3.96 18.95
N GLY A 77 -4.52 -4.34 18.76
CA GLY A 77 -3.80 -5.26 19.63
C GLY A 77 -4.15 -6.74 19.44
N ARG A 78 -5.04 -7.08 18.49
CA ARG A 78 -5.34 -8.48 18.15
C ARG A 78 -4.57 -8.87 16.88
N PRO A 79 -3.94 -10.05 16.85
CA PRO A 79 -3.27 -10.52 15.65
C PRO A 79 -4.23 -10.50 14.44
N CYS A 80 -3.74 -10.06 13.30
CA CYS A 80 -4.45 -10.11 12.03
C CYS A 80 -3.60 -10.79 10.95
N SER A 81 -4.26 -11.27 9.91
CA SER A 81 -3.63 -11.92 8.76
C SER A 81 -4.42 -11.62 7.49
N VAL A 82 -3.74 -11.71 6.36
CA VAL A 82 -4.42 -11.70 5.06
C VAL A 82 -5.42 -12.87 4.95
N THR A 83 -6.38 -12.78 4.03
CA THR A 83 -7.31 -13.89 3.79
C THR A 83 -6.60 -15.12 3.23
N SER A 84 -7.30 -16.24 3.16
CA SER A 84 -6.80 -17.46 2.51
C SER A 84 -7.25 -17.61 1.06
N ARG A 85 -7.61 -16.51 0.41
CA ARG A 85 -8.14 -16.53 -0.97
C ARG A 85 -7.07 -16.99 -1.95
N PRO A 86 -7.37 -18.00 -2.80
CA PRO A 86 -6.35 -18.62 -3.66
C PRO A 86 -6.07 -17.82 -4.95
N GLY A 87 -6.88 -16.79 -5.29
CA GLY A 87 -6.74 -16.01 -6.51
C GLY A 87 -7.82 -14.94 -6.63
N LEU A 88 -7.88 -14.23 -7.76
CA LEU A 88 -8.78 -13.11 -8.00
C LEU A 88 -10.27 -13.51 -8.07
N ALA A 89 -10.58 -14.74 -8.44
CA ALA A 89 -11.97 -15.19 -8.50
C ALA A 89 -12.65 -15.06 -7.13
N GLY A 90 -13.66 -14.16 -7.06
CA GLY A 90 -14.37 -13.84 -5.82
C GLY A 90 -13.64 -12.86 -4.88
N ALA A 91 -12.48 -12.33 -5.26
CA ALA A 91 -11.71 -11.38 -4.45
C ALA A 91 -12.36 -10.00 -4.38
N LEU A 92 -12.13 -9.30 -3.26
CA LEU A 92 -12.37 -7.87 -3.09
C LEU A 92 -11.01 -7.16 -3.17
N VAL A 93 -10.82 -6.35 -4.23
CA VAL A 93 -9.55 -5.65 -4.49
C VAL A 93 -9.74 -4.16 -4.23
N ALA A 94 -8.74 -3.51 -3.65
CA ALA A 94 -8.68 -2.06 -3.57
C ALA A 94 -7.67 -1.48 -4.58
N THR A 95 -7.83 -0.19 -4.95
CA THR A 95 -6.96 0.52 -5.88
C THR A 95 -7.09 2.03 -5.74
N GLY A 96 -6.11 2.76 -6.24
CA GLY A 96 -6.18 4.21 -6.49
C GLY A 96 -5.98 4.56 -7.95
N PHE A 97 -6.38 5.78 -8.35
CA PHE A 97 -6.14 6.30 -9.70
C PHE A 97 -4.83 7.09 -9.74
N PRO A 98 -4.07 7.05 -10.84
CA PRO A 98 -2.79 7.75 -10.97
C PRO A 98 -2.97 9.27 -11.19
N PHE A 99 -3.60 9.99 -10.25
CA PHE A 99 -3.86 11.42 -10.39
C PHE A 99 -2.60 12.30 -10.46
N LYS A 100 -1.47 11.79 -9.97
CA LYS A 100 -0.16 12.48 -10.02
C LYS A 100 0.61 12.15 -11.31
N ALA A 101 0.13 11.19 -12.13
CA ALA A 101 0.79 10.67 -13.32
C ALA A 101 -0.25 10.35 -14.41
N HIS A 102 -0.76 11.42 -15.05
CA HIS A 102 -1.84 11.31 -16.03
C HIS A 102 -1.47 10.46 -17.26
N GLU A 103 -0.17 10.37 -17.58
CA GLU A 103 0.38 9.52 -18.63
C GLU A 103 0.15 8.02 -18.36
N LEU A 104 -0.06 7.64 -17.10
CA LEU A 104 -0.37 6.26 -16.70
C LEU A 104 -1.87 5.93 -16.74
N LEU A 105 -2.73 6.87 -17.11
CA LEU A 105 -4.18 6.65 -17.09
C LEU A 105 -4.61 5.51 -18.02
N ASP A 106 -4.13 5.49 -19.26
CA ASP A 106 -4.50 4.45 -20.23
C ASP A 106 -3.98 3.06 -19.83
N PRO A 107 -2.68 2.89 -19.45
CA PRO A 107 -2.23 1.62 -18.86
C PRO A 107 -3.03 1.20 -17.65
N TYR A 108 -3.28 2.12 -16.71
CA TYR A 108 -4.07 1.84 -15.51
C TYR A 108 -5.48 1.35 -15.86
N LEU A 109 -6.19 2.02 -16.77
CA LEU A 109 -7.55 1.63 -17.17
C LEU A 109 -7.59 0.25 -17.85
N ALA A 110 -6.55 -0.13 -18.58
CA ALA A 110 -6.42 -1.45 -19.15
C ALA A 110 -6.27 -2.53 -18.05
N ILE A 111 -5.39 -2.30 -17.07
CA ILE A 111 -5.22 -3.16 -15.90
C ILE A 111 -6.53 -3.23 -15.09
N PHE A 112 -7.11 -2.07 -14.77
CA PHE A 112 -8.36 -1.96 -14.03
C PHE A 112 -9.49 -2.78 -14.68
N ARG A 113 -9.63 -2.69 -16.00
CA ARG A 113 -10.61 -3.47 -16.76
C ARG A 113 -10.41 -4.97 -16.58
N ASP A 114 -9.18 -5.45 -16.70
CA ASP A 114 -8.90 -6.87 -16.62
C ASP A 114 -9.06 -7.40 -15.18
N VAL A 115 -8.65 -6.61 -14.18
CA VAL A 115 -8.90 -6.93 -12.75
C VAL A 115 -10.42 -6.92 -12.47
N PHE A 116 -11.17 -5.93 -12.99
CA PHE A 116 -12.63 -5.85 -12.83
C PHE A 116 -13.34 -7.11 -13.37
N LEU A 117 -12.88 -7.65 -14.49
CA LEU A 117 -13.46 -8.86 -15.09
C LEU A 117 -13.06 -10.15 -14.33
N ALA A 118 -11.95 -10.13 -13.58
CA ALA A 118 -11.42 -11.29 -12.89
C ALA A 118 -11.86 -11.39 -11.41
N CYS A 119 -12.16 -10.26 -10.75
CA CYS A 119 -12.50 -10.22 -9.32
C CYS A 119 -14.02 -10.10 -9.08
N LYS A 120 -14.41 -10.19 -7.79
CA LYS A 120 -15.82 -10.00 -7.39
C LYS A 120 -16.22 -8.53 -7.36
N ALA A 121 -15.33 -7.69 -6.84
CA ALA A 121 -15.60 -6.25 -6.70
C ALA A 121 -14.30 -5.48 -6.49
N ILE A 122 -14.31 -4.19 -6.89
CA ILE A 122 -13.22 -3.25 -6.65
C ILE A 122 -13.71 -2.14 -5.72
N ARG A 123 -12.81 -1.64 -4.89
CA ARG A 123 -12.99 -0.45 -4.06
C ARG A 123 -11.94 0.59 -4.40
N ARG A 124 -12.35 1.86 -4.33
CA ARG A 124 -11.46 3.02 -4.47
C ARG A 124 -11.72 3.97 -3.29
N PRO A 125 -11.25 3.60 -2.07
CA PRO A 125 -11.58 4.36 -0.87
C PRO A 125 -10.84 5.69 -0.77
N GLY A 126 -9.61 5.78 -1.30
CA GLY A 126 -8.85 7.02 -1.44
C GLY A 126 -7.96 7.37 -0.25
N ALA A 127 -7.47 6.34 0.46
CA ALA A 127 -6.47 6.43 1.51
C ALA A 127 -5.61 5.16 1.44
N ALA A 128 -4.47 5.24 0.76
CA ALA A 128 -3.64 4.09 0.42
C ALA A 128 -3.11 3.35 1.66
N ALA A 129 -2.75 4.07 2.71
CA ALA A 129 -2.33 3.46 3.96
C ALA A 129 -3.43 2.58 4.58
N LEU A 130 -4.70 3.05 4.57
CA LEU A 130 -5.83 2.24 5.03
C LEU A 130 -6.12 1.06 4.11
N ASP A 131 -5.97 1.21 2.80
CA ASP A 131 -6.19 0.13 1.85
C ASP A 131 -5.19 -1.00 2.07
N LEU A 132 -3.92 -0.68 2.35
CA LEU A 132 -2.88 -1.62 2.74
C LEU A 132 -3.17 -2.26 4.12
N ALA A 133 -3.59 -1.47 5.12
CA ALA A 133 -3.95 -1.99 6.44
C ALA A 133 -5.14 -2.96 6.37
N TYR A 134 -6.16 -2.63 5.56
CA TYR A 134 -7.32 -3.50 5.35
C TYR A 134 -6.96 -4.76 4.57
N THR A 135 -6.02 -4.69 3.64
CA THR A 135 -5.48 -5.87 2.96
C THR A 135 -4.74 -6.77 3.94
N ALA A 136 -3.88 -6.21 4.81
CA ALA A 136 -3.18 -6.95 5.85
C ALA A 136 -4.13 -7.67 6.82
N CYS A 137 -5.26 -7.06 7.14
CA CYS A 137 -6.23 -7.61 8.10
C CYS A 137 -7.38 -8.41 7.44
N GLY A 138 -7.28 -8.71 6.15
CA GLY A 138 -8.22 -9.57 5.44
C GLY A 138 -9.58 -8.95 5.12
N LEU A 139 -9.70 -7.61 5.20
CA LEU A 139 -10.88 -6.89 4.75
C LEU A 139 -10.89 -6.73 3.22
N PHE A 140 -9.71 -6.56 2.62
CA PHE A 140 -9.46 -6.70 1.19
C PHE A 140 -8.58 -7.91 0.94
N ASP A 141 -8.71 -8.51 -0.25
CA ASP A 141 -7.91 -9.66 -0.65
C ASP A 141 -6.61 -9.22 -1.37
N GLY A 142 -6.61 -8.02 -1.95
CA GLY A 142 -5.47 -7.43 -2.64
C GLY A 142 -5.63 -5.94 -2.92
N PHE A 143 -4.52 -5.31 -3.31
CA PHE A 143 -4.44 -3.89 -3.63
C PHE A 143 -3.40 -3.67 -4.72
N PHE A 144 -3.64 -2.69 -5.61
CA PHE A 144 -2.66 -2.20 -6.56
C PHE A 144 -2.85 -0.70 -6.80
N GLU A 145 -1.75 0.03 -6.90
CA GLU A 145 -1.75 1.46 -7.21
C GLU A 145 -0.39 1.89 -7.78
N PHE A 146 -0.41 2.91 -8.65
CA PHE A 146 0.78 3.53 -9.24
C PHE A 146 1.17 4.82 -8.52
N ARG A 147 2.47 5.11 -8.47
CA ARG A 147 3.05 6.40 -8.09
C ARG A 147 2.67 6.88 -6.69
N LEU A 148 2.60 5.95 -5.76
CA LEU A 148 2.53 6.25 -4.34
C LEU A 148 3.86 6.81 -3.83
N SER A 149 3.81 7.54 -2.74
CA SER A 149 5.00 8.05 -2.07
C SER A 149 5.47 7.09 -0.97
N PRO A 150 6.74 7.15 -0.54
CA PRO A 150 7.23 6.26 0.52
C PRO A 150 6.42 6.30 1.81
N TRP A 151 5.84 7.43 2.16
CA TRP A 151 5.04 7.59 3.38
C TRP A 151 3.65 6.92 3.27
N ASP A 152 3.09 6.80 2.06
CA ASP A 152 1.87 6.04 1.79
C ASP A 152 2.10 4.54 2.01
N LEU A 153 3.34 4.06 1.69
CA LEU A 153 3.69 2.65 1.56
C LEU A 153 4.33 2.04 2.82
N ALA A 154 5.18 2.79 3.54
CA ALA A 154 6.13 2.21 4.49
C ALA A 154 5.48 1.35 5.57
N ALA A 155 4.51 1.88 6.28
CA ALA A 155 3.81 1.15 7.33
C ALA A 155 2.93 0.03 6.75
N GLY A 156 2.21 0.33 5.66
CA GLY A 156 1.27 -0.59 5.02
C GLY A 156 1.93 -1.82 4.40
N ALA A 157 3.05 -1.65 3.70
CA ALA A 157 3.79 -2.76 3.11
C ALA A 157 4.33 -3.72 4.19
N LEU A 158 4.83 -3.19 5.31
CA LEU A 158 5.24 -4.02 6.44
C LEU A 158 4.04 -4.76 7.04
N LEU A 159 2.90 -4.09 7.24
CA LEU A 159 1.68 -4.71 7.74
C LEU A 159 1.26 -5.91 6.88
N VAL A 160 1.20 -5.73 5.54
CA VAL A 160 0.83 -6.81 4.62
C VAL A 160 1.81 -7.98 4.71
N THR A 161 3.12 -7.69 4.71
CA THR A 161 4.15 -8.74 4.78
C THR A 161 4.09 -9.52 6.09
N GLU A 162 3.97 -8.83 7.23
CA GLU A 162 3.91 -9.42 8.57
C GLU A 162 2.59 -10.15 8.83
N ALA A 163 1.55 -9.84 8.05
CA ALA A 163 0.26 -10.54 8.06
C ALA A 163 0.24 -11.78 7.15
N GLY A 164 1.37 -12.14 6.51
CA GLY A 164 1.49 -13.29 5.62
C GLY A 164 1.10 -13.03 4.17
N GLY A 165 0.95 -11.75 3.79
CA GLY A 165 0.75 -11.34 2.40
C GLY A 165 2.06 -11.18 1.63
N VAL A 166 1.93 -10.88 0.34
CA VAL A 166 3.03 -10.60 -0.58
C VAL A 166 2.92 -9.16 -1.08
N THR A 167 4.05 -8.47 -1.17
CA THR A 167 4.18 -7.12 -1.73
C THR A 167 5.24 -7.11 -2.81
N SER A 168 4.98 -6.40 -3.90
CA SER A 168 5.96 -6.15 -4.97
C SER A 168 5.69 -4.81 -5.66
N ASP A 169 6.64 -4.36 -6.46
CA ASP A 169 6.36 -3.38 -7.51
C ASP A 169 5.58 -4.03 -8.68
N MET A 170 5.29 -3.23 -9.72
CA MET A 170 4.56 -3.70 -10.90
C MET A 170 5.39 -4.66 -11.78
N ASP A 171 6.71 -4.74 -11.59
CA ASP A 171 7.61 -5.69 -12.24
C ASP A 171 7.81 -6.99 -11.44
N GLY A 172 7.23 -7.07 -10.23
CA GLY A 172 7.36 -8.22 -9.34
C GLY A 172 8.61 -8.17 -8.46
N GLY A 173 9.34 -7.05 -8.47
CA GLY A 173 10.50 -6.80 -7.64
C GLY A 173 10.16 -6.15 -6.29
N GLY A 174 11.20 -5.75 -5.56
CA GLY A 174 11.07 -5.10 -4.26
C GLY A 174 11.19 -3.57 -4.27
N ASP A 175 11.29 -2.95 -5.46
CA ASP A 175 11.66 -1.54 -5.59
C ASP A 175 10.48 -0.55 -5.47
N PHE A 176 9.35 -1.02 -4.90
CA PHE A 176 8.14 -0.20 -4.75
C PHE A 176 8.35 1.12 -3.98
N PHE A 177 9.38 1.23 -3.13
CA PHE A 177 9.74 2.51 -2.52
C PHE A 177 10.38 3.50 -3.48
N ALA A 178 11.07 3.02 -4.51
CA ALA A 178 11.70 3.86 -5.52
C ALA A 178 10.72 4.23 -6.64
N THR A 179 9.88 3.28 -7.07
CA THR A 179 8.92 3.47 -8.15
C THR A 179 7.62 4.14 -7.69
N GLY A 180 7.22 3.87 -6.44
CA GLY A 180 5.90 4.21 -5.92
C GLY A 180 4.79 3.27 -6.40
N ASP A 181 5.14 2.22 -7.13
CA ASP A 181 4.20 1.31 -7.76
C ASP A 181 4.02 0.08 -6.85
N MET A 182 2.79 -0.28 -6.50
CA MET A 182 2.51 -1.33 -5.53
C MET A 182 1.50 -2.34 -6.07
N VAL A 183 1.84 -3.62 -5.91
CA VAL A 183 0.90 -4.75 -5.98
C VAL A 183 1.03 -5.54 -4.70
N CYS A 184 -0.08 -5.81 -4.00
CA CYS A 184 -0.04 -6.66 -2.83
C CYS A 184 -1.34 -7.45 -2.61
N GLY A 185 -1.28 -8.47 -1.76
CA GLY A 185 -2.44 -9.28 -1.39
C GLY A 185 -2.06 -10.61 -0.77
N THR A 186 -3.04 -11.52 -0.72
CA THR A 186 -2.73 -12.93 -0.44
C THR A 186 -1.80 -13.48 -1.52
N PRO A 187 -1.01 -14.53 -1.28
CA PRO A 187 -0.08 -15.04 -2.29
C PRO A 187 -0.73 -15.32 -3.65
N GLY A 188 -1.93 -15.91 -3.65
CA GLY A 188 -2.62 -16.21 -4.91
C GLY A 188 -3.22 -14.99 -5.60
N VAL A 189 -3.79 -14.06 -4.83
CA VAL A 189 -4.34 -12.80 -5.38
C VAL A 189 -3.22 -11.91 -5.90
N HIS A 190 -2.10 -11.82 -5.17
CA HIS A 190 -0.91 -11.09 -5.63
C HIS A 190 -0.40 -11.65 -6.97
N ALA A 191 -0.26 -12.97 -7.09
CA ALA A 191 0.20 -13.60 -8.32
C ALA A 191 -0.71 -13.29 -9.52
N ASP A 192 -2.03 -13.38 -9.34
CA ASP A 192 -3.00 -13.08 -10.38
C ASP A 192 -3.01 -11.58 -10.75
N LEU A 193 -2.91 -10.69 -9.75
CA LEU A 193 -2.81 -9.24 -9.99
C LEU A 193 -1.54 -8.90 -10.77
N LEU A 194 -0.40 -9.45 -10.35
CA LEU A 194 0.88 -9.21 -10.99
C LEU A 194 0.89 -9.72 -12.44
N ASP A 195 0.31 -10.89 -12.71
CA ASP A 195 0.17 -11.41 -14.07
C ASP A 195 -0.67 -10.48 -14.95
N ILE A 196 -1.78 -9.93 -14.44
CA ILE A 196 -2.58 -8.94 -15.17
C ILE A 196 -1.77 -7.68 -15.44
N VAL A 197 -1.09 -7.14 -14.42
CA VAL A 197 -0.27 -5.95 -14.54
C VAL A 197 0.81 -6.15 -15.62
N GLN A 198 1.56 -7.23 -15.55
CA GLN A 198 2.67 -7.52 -16.47
C GLN A 198 2.23 -7.71 -17.92
N ARG A 199 1.01 -8.19 -18.18
CA ARG A 199 0.43 -8.24 -19.54
C ARG A 199 0.29 -6.88 -20.21
N HIS A 200 0.28 -5.80 -19.43
CA HIS A 200 0.19 -4.42 -19.93
C HIS A 200 1.51 -3.66 -19.82
N ARG A 201 2.62 -4.34 -19.47
CA ARG A 201 3.93 -3.75 -19.14
C ARG A 201 4.45 -2.78 -20.20
N ASP A 202 4.36 -3.13 -21.46
CA ASP A 202 4.85 -2.31 -22.59
C ASP A 202 4.17 -0.93 -22.69
N ARG A 203 3.06 -0.74 -21.97
CA ARG A 203 2.31 0.53 -22.02
C ARG A 203 2.84 1.60 -21.08
N TRP A 204 3.63 1.24 -20.07
CA TRP A 204 4.24 2.24 -19.15
C TRP A 204 5.77 2.22 -19.14
N HIS A 205 6.39 1.30 -19.86
CA HIS A 205 7.84 1.26 -20.11
C HIS A 205 8.22 1.82 -21.50
N SER A 206 7.31 2.45 -22.22
CA SER A 206 7.66 3.13 -23.47
C SER A 206 8.61 4.30 -23.18
N GLU A 207 9.81 4.24 -23.77
CA GLU A 207 10.93 5.19 -23.68
C GLU A 207 10.54 6.65 -23.92
#